data_536744413c40def99c3053fb36cca1d2
#
_entry.id   536744413c40def99c3053fb36cca1d2
#
_cell.length_a   1.000
_cell.length_b   1.000
_cell.length_c   1.000
_cell.angle_alpha   90.00
_cell.angle_beta   90.00
_cell.angle_gamma   90.00
#
_symmetry.space_group_name_H-M   'P 1'
#
loop_
_entity.id
_entity.type
_entity.pdbx_description
1 polymer ?
#
loop_
_entity_poly.entity_id
_entity_poly.type
_entity_poly.pdbx_seq_one_letter_code
_entity_poly.pdbx_strand_id
1 'polypeptide(L)'
;MKRMLFGAATLAALAIGANARDNRLPAQFIGDWCLAEHTADHLAFYRRGRCANSDNVDDWLTISPDSFDAHEMHCKVLVARANKRGDYLVKFKCDDNLIQNYWFSLVNDRFYVSLTNREP
;
A
#
# COMPACT_ATOMS: atom_id res chain seq x y z
N MET A 1 32.86 -5.01 -25.09
CA MET A 1 32.61 -3.78 -25.31
C MET A 1 31.27 -3.34 -24.96
N LYS A 2 30.36 -3.40 -25.74
CA LYS A 2 29.07 -2.84 -25.52
C LYS A 2 28.37 -3.34 -24.32
N ARG A 3 28.68 -4.47 -23.83
CA ARG A 3 27.99 -5.01 -22.73
C ARG A 3 28.05 -4.20 -21.48
N MET A 4 29.11 -3.50 -21.30
CA MET A 4 29.24 -2.78 -20.08
C MET A 4 28.15 -1.77 -19.86
N LEU A 5 27.66 -1.23 -20.90
CA LEU A 5 26.66 -0.21 -20.79
C LEU A 5 25.37 -0.70 -20.15
N PHE A 6 25.08 -1.95 -20.35
CA PHE A 6 23.88 -2.48 -19.78
C PHE A 6 23.93 -2.52 -18.29
N GLY A 7 25.04 -2.89 -17.73
CA GLY A 7 25.16 -2.97 -16.30
C GLY A 7 24.94 -1.64 -15.64
N ALA A 8 25.47 -0.59 -16.23
CA ALA A 8 25.32 0.72 -15.64
C ALA A 8 23.86 1.16 -15.60
N ALA A 9 23.14 0.89 -16.64
CA ALA A 9 21.74 1.27 -16.68
C ALA A 9 20.93 0.54 -15.62
N THR A 10 21.24 -0.71 -15.41
CA THR A 10 20.54 -1.49 -14.42
C THR A 10 20.75 -0.95 -13.03
N LEU A 11 21.96 -0.58 -12.70
CA LEU A 11 22.26 -0.05 -11.39
C LEU A 11 21.53 1.24 -11.13
N ALA A 12 21.43 2.10 -12.11
CA ALA A 12 20.73 3.35 -11.95
C ALA A 12 19.25 3.12 -11.63
N ALA A 13 18.63 2.16 -12.29
CA ALA A 13 17.23 1.88 -12.04
C ALA A 13 17.01 1.39 -10.62
N LEU A 14 17.89 0.57 -10.11
CA LEU A 14 17.75 0.08 -8.75
C LEU A 14 17.91 1.19 -7.72
N ALA A 15 18.84 2.07 -7.95
CA ALA A 15 19.07 3.17 -7.02
C ALA A 15 17.85 4.07 -6.93
N ILE A 16 17.20 4.32 -8.03
CA ILE A 16 16.03 5.18 -8.05
C ILE A 16 14.90 4.58 -7.26
N GLY A 17 14.68 3.26 -7.37
CA GLY A 17 13.58 2.61 -6.70
C GLY A 17 13.59 2.74 -5.20
N ALA A 18 14.77 2.91 -4.60
CA ALA A 18 14.88 2.90 -3.14
C ALA A 18 14.17 4.08 -2.47
N ASN A 19 14.14 5.24 -3.11
CA ASN A 19 13.57 6.44 -2.52
C ASN A 19 12.51 7.09 -3.39
N ALA A 20 11.96 6.34 -4.32
CA ALA A 20 11.04 6.91 -5.28
C ALA A 20 9.72 7.30 -4.63
N ARG A 21 9.20 8.41 -5.06
CA ARG A 21 7.80 8.78 -4.82
C ARG A 21 7.05 8.42 -6.09
N ASP A 22 5.88 7.88 -5.93
CA ASP A 22 5.11 7.42 -7.07
C ASP A 22 3.62 7.66 -6.80
N ASN A 23 2.82 7.54 -7.83
CA ASN A 23 1.37 7.52 -7.70
C ASN A 23 0.83 6.09 -7.84
N ARG A 24 1.68 5.09 -7.65
CA ARG A 24 1.31 3.68 -7.73
C ARG A 24 1.83 2.96 -6.52
N LEU A 25 1.09 1.93 -6.12
CA LEU A 25 1.48 1.09 -4.99
C LEU A 25 2.36 -0.05 -5.46
N PRO A 26 3.33 -0.48 -4.64
CA PRO A 26 4.19 -1.59 -5.01
C PRO A 26 3.46 -2.92 -5.00
N ALA A 27 3.99 -3.87 -5.75
CA ALA A 27 3.33 -5.15 -5.98
C ALA A 27 3.01 -5.93 -4.70
N GLN A 28 3.80 -5.75 -3.66
CA GLN A 28 3.61 -6.52 -2.43
C GLN A 28 2.28 -6.24 -1.75
N PHE A 29 1.66 -5.10 -2.01
CA PHE A 29 0.37 -4.76 -1.41
C PHE A 29 -0.80 -5.09 -2.31
N ILE A 30 -0.56 -5.41 -3.57
CA ILE A 30 -1.63 -5.61 -4.54
C ILE A 30 -2.37 -6.90 -4.26
N GLY A 31 -3.69 -6.85 -4.29
CA GLY A 31 -4.53 -8.03 -4.14
C GLY A 31 -5.67 -7.81 -3.17
N ASP A 32 -6.33 -8.91 -2.83
CA ASP A 32 -7.43 -8.92 -1.88
C ASP A 32 -6.91 -9.22 -0.49
N TRP A 33 -7.48 -8.54 0.49
CA TRP A 33 -7.10 -8.67 1.90
C TRP A 33 -8.35 -8.75 2.75
N CYS A 34 -8.27 -9.48 3.84
CA CYS A 34 -9.37 -9.60 4.79
C CYS A 34 -8.89 -9.23 6.18
N LEU A 35 -9.66 -8.39 6.86
CA LEU A 35 -9.34 -7.97 8.22
C LEU A 35 -9.31 -9.19 9.13
N ALA A 36 -8.18 -9.40 9.80
CA ALA A 36 -8.00 -10.56 10.66
C ALA A 36 -8.42 -10.26 12.09
N GLU A 37 -7.94 -9.13 12.61
CA GLU A 37 -8.37 -8.66 13.92
C GLU A 37 -7.84 -7.26 14.17
N HIS A 38 -8.33 -6.64 15.24
CA HIS A 38 -7.81 -5.38 15.74
C HIS A 38 -6.90 -5.68 16.92
N THR A 39 -5.74 -5.03 16.96
CA THR A 39 -4.84 -5.17 18.08
C THR A 39 -5.23 -4.22 19.21
N ALA A 40 -4.65 -4.43 20.41
CA ALA A 40 -4.97 -3.62 21.56
C ALA A 40 -4.58 -2.15 21.41
N ASP A 41 -3.64 -1.83 20.54
CA ASP A 41 -3.21 -0.46 20.27
C ASP A 41 -3.98 0.17 19.10
N HIS A 42 -5.10 -0.43 18.73
CA HIS A 42 -5.99 0.07 17.68
C HIS A 42 -5.43 -0.01 16.26
N LEU A 43 -4.41 -0.82 16.06
CA LEU A 43 -3.93 -1.10 14.72
C LEU A 43 -4.72 -2.25 14.14
N ALA A 44 -5.19 -2.07 12.90
CA ALA A 44 -5.84 -3.14 12.17
C ALA A 44 -4.82 -3.87 11.32
N PHE A 45 -4.93 -5.19 11.24
CA PHE A 45 -4.11 -5.89 10.27
C PHE A 45 -4.97 -6.83 9.44
N TYR A 46 -4.52 -7.06 8.22
CA TYR A 46 -5.25 -7.84 7.24
C TYR A 46 -4.42 -9.03 6.81
N ARG A 47 -5.07 -10.12 6.47
CA ARG A 47 -4.43 -11.27 5.88
C ARG A 47 -4.75 -11.31 4.40
N ARG A 48 -3.82 -11.84 3.62
CA ARG A 48 -4.01 -11.92 2.18
C ARG A 48 -5.13 -12.89 1.85
N GLY A 49 -5.97 -12.50 0.92
CA GLY A 49 -7.06 -13.30 0.43
C GLY A 49 -8.42 -12.70 0.73
N ARG A 50 -9.43 -13.23 0.10
CA ARG A 50 -10.79 -12.78 0.33
C ARG A 50 -11.28 -13.28 1.67
N CYS A 51 -12.21 -12.55 2.26
CA CYS A 51 -12.86 -12.99 3.48
C CYS A 51 -13.68 -14.25 3.18
N ALA A 52 -13.53 -15.25 4.04
CA ALA A 52 -14.23 -16.50 3.87
C ALA A 52 -15.73 -16.36 4.08
N ASN A 53 -16.13 -15.38 4.89
CA ASN A 53 -17.52 -15.17 5.21
C ASN A 53 -17.97 -13.85 4.59
N SER A 54 -18.86 -13.90 3.63
CA SER A 54 -19.30 -12.72 2.91
C SER A 54 -20.22 -11.80 3.72
N ASP A 55 -20.57 -12.18 4.93
CA ASP A 55 -21.44 -11.36 5.74
C ASP A 55 -20.73 -10.14 6.31
N ASN A 56 -19.40 -10.14 6.31
CA ASN A 56 -18.63 -9.04 6.87
C ASN A 56 -18.00 -8.22 5.75
N VAL A 57 -18.82 -7.54 4.99
CA VAL A 57 -18.33 -6.74 3.87
C VAL A 57 -17.40 -5.62 4.30
N ASP A 58 -17.50 -5.17 5.54
CA ASP A 58 -16.61 -4.12 6.05
C ASP A 58 -15.19 -4.63 6.32
N ASP A 59 -14.98 -5.93 6.29
CA ASP A 59 -13.70 -6.53 6.62
C ASP A 59 -12.79 -6.73 5.41
N TRP A 60 -13.27 -6.52 4.21
CA TRP A 60 -12.45 -6.76 3.04
C TRP A 60 -11.88 -5.47 2.45
N LEU A 61 -10.76 -5.63 1.79
CA LEU A 61 -10.02 -4.54 1.20
C LEU A 61 -9.36 -5.06 -0.07
N THR A 62 -9.48 -4.33 -1.16
CA THR A 62 -8.81 -4.68 -2.41
C THR A 62 -7.85 -3.56 -2.77
N ILE A 63 -6.58 -3.92 -2.96
CA ILE A 63 -5.55 -2.97 -3.35
C ILE A 63 -5.20 -3.21 -4.81
N SER A 64 -5.26 -2.14 -5.59
CA SER A 64 -4.86 -2.12 -6.99
C SER A 64 -3.61 -1.24 -7.13
N PRO A 65 -2.95 -1.23 -8.27
CA PRO A 65 -1.74 -0.41 -8.42
C PRO A 65 -1.95 1.08 -8.14
N ASP A 66 -3.13 1.62 -8.40
CA ASP A 66 -3.37 3.05 -8.25
C ASP A 66 -4.58 3.38 -7.36
N SER A 67 -5.13 2.39 -6.65
CA SER A 67 -6.32 2.64 -5.85
C SER A 67 -6.51 1.57 -4.77
N PHE A 68 -7.38 1.86 -3.82
CA PHE A 68 -7.90 0.81 -2.96
C PHE A 68 -9.41 0.93 -2.87
N ASP A 69 -10.05 -0.22 -2.67
CA ASP A 69 -11.49 -0.33 -2.52
C ASP A 69 -11.81 -1.07 -1.23
N ALA A 70 -12.68 -0.50 -0.45
CA ALA A 70 -13.28 -1.12 0.72
C ALA A 70 -14.78 -0.94 0.61
N HIS A 71 -15.54 -1.47 1.56
CA HIS A 71 -16.98 -1.33 1.51
C HIS A 71 -17.37 0.15 1.47
N GLU A 72 -18.11 0.52 0.45
CA GLU A 72 -18.60 1.89 0.26
C GLU A 72 -17.51 2.96 0.23
N MET A 73 -16.29 2.57 -0.09
CA MET A 73 -15.19 3.51 -0.17
C MET A 73 -14.26 3.16 -1.32
N HIS A 74 -13.96 4.14 -2.14
CA HIS A 74 -12.99 4.01 -3.21
C HIS A 74 -12.00 5.16 -3.09
N CYS A 75 -10.72 4.85 -3.09
CA CYS A 75 -9.67 5.85 -2.96
C CYS A 75 -8.61 5.66 -4.04
N LYS A 76 -8.19 6.77 -4.61
CA LYS A 76 -7.16 6.77 -5.64
C LYS A 76 -5.85 7.27 -5.07
N VAL A 77 -4.75 6.63 -5.44
CA VAL A 77 -3.43 7.01 -4.96
C VAL A 77 -3.02 8.33 -5.59
N LEU A 78 -2.66 9.30 -4.77
CA LEU A 78 -2.05 10.54 -5.24
C LEU A 78 -0.53 10.46 -5.15
N VAL A 79 -0.01 9.99 -4.04
CA VAL A 79 1.43 9.87 -3.81
C VAL A 79 1.69 8.67 -2.92
N ALA A 80 2.70 7.88 -3.24
CA ALA A 80 3.19 6.82 -2.38
C ALA A 80 4.68 6.98 -2.21
N ARG A 81 5.16 6.93 -0.97
CA ARG A 81 6.56 7.14 -0.67
C ARG A 81 7.04 6.09 0.34
N ALA A 82 8.11 5.39 -0.02
CA ALA A 82 8.71 4.40 0.86
C ALA A 82 9.61 5.06 1.89
N ASN A 83 9.68 4.47 3.07
CA ASN A 83 10.71 4.83 4.03
C ASN A 83 11.84 3.80 3.96
N LYS A 84 12.85 3.97 4.83
CA LYS A 84 14.02 3.10 4.81
C LYS A 84 13.72 1.66 5.21
N ARG A 85 12.62 1.42 5.91
CA ARG A 85 12.24 0.08 6.36
C ARG A 85 11.37 -0.65 5.38
N GLY A 86 10.97 0.01 4.30
CA GLY A 86 10.07 -0.62 3.33
C GLY A 86 8.61 -0.39 3.61
N ASP A 87 8.26 0.40 4.62
CA ASP A 87 6.90 0.84 4.83
C ASP A 87 6.60 1.98 3.87
N TYR A 88 5.32 2.19 3.60
CA TYR A 88 4.91 3.24 2.67
C TYR A 88 3.97 4.21 3.34
N LEU A 89 4.19 5.49 3.08
CA LEU A 89 3.26 6.53 3.43
C LEU A 89 2.52 6.91 2.16
N VAL A 90 1.21 6.77 2.17
CA VAL A 90 0.41 6.92 0.96
C VAL A 90 -0.68 7.96 1.17
N LYS A 91 -0.75 8.90 0.24
CA LYS A 91 -1.83 9.88 0.22
C LYS A 91 -2.86 9.43 -0.79
N PHE A 92 -4.11 9.40 -0.37
CA PHE A 92 -5.24 9.02 -1.20
C PHE A 92 -6.24 10.15 -1.34
N LYS A 93 -6.89 10.17 -2.48
CA LYS A 93 -8.10 10.96 -2.67
C LYS A 93 -9.27 9.99 -2.74
N CYS A 94 -10.14 10.08 -1.77
CA CYS A 94 -11.27 9.18 -1.64
C CYS A 94 -12.54 9.83 -2.14
N ASP A 95 -13.66 9.10 -2.05
CA ASP A 95 -14.96 9.63 -2.47
C ASP A 95 -15.26 10.93 -1.75
N ASP A 96 -16.02 11.79 -2.39
CA ASP A 96 -16.33 13.13 -1.89
C ASP A 96 -15.11 14.02 -1.73
N ASN A 97 -14.04 13.72 -2.49
CA ASN A 97 -12.81 14.50 -2.48
C ASN A 97 -12.09 14.51 -1.12
N LEU A 98 -12.35 13.51 -0.30
CA LEU A 98 -11.69 13.39 0.99
C LEU A 98 -10.24 12.95 0.80
N ILE A 99 -9.31 13.71 1.35
CA ILE A 99 -7.89 13.39 1.29
C ILE A 99 -7.50 12.70 2.59
N GLN A 100 -6.88 11.53 2.49
CA GLN A 100 -6.42 10.78 3.65
C GLN A 100 -5.04 10.22 3.43
N ASN A 101 -4.26 10.16 4.49
CA ASN A 101 -2.91 9.58 4.48
C ASN A 101 -2.91 8.32 5.34
N TYR A 102 -2.23 7.29 4.84
CA TYR A 102 -2.14 6.01 5.54
C TYR A 102 -0.71 5.50 5.54
N TRP A 103 -0.34 4.84 6.61
CA TRP A 103 0.83 3.98 6.63
C TRP A 103 0.44 2.59 6.16
N PHE A 104 1.22 2.05 5.24
CA PHE A 104 1.11 0.68 4.77
C PHE A 104 2.37 -0.06 5.16
N SER A 105 2.22 -1.17 5.85
CA SER A 105 3.35 -1.96 6.32
C SER A 105 3.02 -3.44 6.17
N LEU A 106 3.96 -4.21 5.64
CA LEU A 106 3.79 -5.65 5.48
C LEU A 106 4.83 -6.36 6.32
N VAL A 107 4.39 -7.10 7.33
CA VAL A 107 5.27 -7.80 8.26
C VAL A 107 4.77 -9.22 8.41
N ASN A 108 5.56 -10.21 8.02
CA ASN A 108 5.20 -11.62 8.15
C ASN A 108 3.81 -11.93 7.60
N ASP A 109 3.55 -11.47 6.40
CA ASP A 109 2.27 -11.67 5.71
C ASP A 109 1.08 -10.97 6.36
N ARG A 110 1.33 -10.08 7.30
CA ARG A 110 0.29 -9.24 7.89
C ARG A 110 0.40 -7.84 7.30
N PHE A 111 -0.71 -7.36 6.78
CA PHE A 111 -0.77 -6.04 6.19
C PHE A 111 -1.36 -5.07 7.22
N TYR A 112 -0.56 -4.13 7.67
CA TYR A 112 -0.99 -3.12 8.62
C TYR A 112 -1.32 -1.84 7.89
N VAL A 113 -2.48 -1.31 8.19
CA VAL A 113 -2.97 -0.06 7.59
C VAL A 113 -3.35 0.86 8.73
N SER A 114 -2.79 2.03 8.79
CA SER A 114 -3.16 2.98 9.82
C SER A 114 -3.25 4.39 9.28
N LEU A 115 -4.29 5.10 9.70
CA LEU A 115 -4.50 6.47 9.34
C LEU A 115 -3.48 7.35 10.03
N THR A 116 -2.99 8.37 9.36
CA THR A 116 -1.97 9.24 9.93
C THR A 116 -2.15 10.68 9.42
N ASN A 117 -1.61 11.62 10.18
CA ASN A 117 -1.58 13.02 9.75
C ASN A 117 -0.31 13.35 8.97
N ARG A 118 0.60 12.41 8.83
CA ARG A 118 1.85 12.67 8.12
C ARG A 118 1.61 12.75 6.63
N GLU A 119 2.40 13.60 5.98
CA GLU A 119 2.36 13.75 4.53
C GLU A 119 3.52 12.99 3.90
N PRO A 120 3.31 12.35 2.75
CA PRO A 120 4.38 11.65 2.04
C PRO A 120 5.50 12.54 1.56
#